data_b478a0241a45f65c105a6e304b95fc75
#
_entry.id   b478a0241a45f65c105a6e304b95fc75
#
_cell.length_a   1.000
_cell.length_b   1.000
_cell.length_c   1.000
_cell.angle_alpha   90.00
_cell.angle_beta   90.00
_cell.angle_gamma   90.00
#
_symmetry.space_group_name_H-M   'P 1'
#
loop_
_entity.id
_entity.type
_entity.pdbx_description
1 polymer ?
#
loop_
_entity_poly.entity_id
_entity_poly.type
_entity_poly.pdbx_seq_one_letter_code
_entity_poly.pdbx_strand_id
1 'polypeptide(L)'
;MKNLKKVLALSLSLSLALPLAACGDQGETGKGGGSTGSYPSSTITVGCPWDAGGTSDGLCRIVSEIGARDEYFGVNMVVQNSGGAGGTVATTEFKNAAPDGYTLCQEAIGVFTLQPFVREVSYTIDDFIPVAALSNEPIIMIAGKDSGITSVDDLLEMDSVTYGFSGSG
;
A
#
# COMPACT_ATOMS: atom_id res chain seq x y z
N MET A 1 -35.05 -41.73 -39.99
CA MET A 1 -33.97 -41.18 -39.13
C MET A 1 -33.02 -40.23 -39.85
N LYS A 2 -32.92 -40.19 -41.19
CA LYS A 2 -32.06 -39.23 -41.93
C LYS A 2 -32.59 -37.79 -42.02
N ASN A 3 -33.91 -37.61 -41.90
CA ASN A 3 -34.54 -36.28 -42.05
C ASN A 3 -34.60 -35.47 -40.75
N LEU A 4 -34.53 -36.14 -39.60
CA LEU A 4 -34.54 -35.47 -38.30
C LEU A 4 -33.23 -34.70 -38.01
N LYS A 5 -32.09 -35.22 -38.50
CA LYS A 5 -30.76 -34.55 -38.39
C LYS A 5 -30.62 -33.31 -39.26
N LYS A 6 -31.34 -33.25 -40.39
CA LYS A 6 -31.33 -32.08 -41.28
C LYS A 6 -32.23 -30.95 -40.76
N VAL A 7 -33.29 -31.23 -40.05
CA VAL A 7 -34.19 -30.26 -39.43
C VAL A 7 -33.50 -29.64 -38.19
N LEU A 8 -32.76 -30.44 -37.42
CA LEU A 8 -32.00 -29.94 -36.28
C LEU A 8 -30.82 -29.03 -36.69
N ALA A 9 -30.19 -29.31 -37.84
CA ALA A 9 -29.10 -28.50 -38.37
C ALA A 9 -29.57 -27.12 -38.91
N LEU A 10 -30.83 -27.05 -39.40
CA LEU A 10 -31.39 -25.82 -39.96
C LEU A 10 -31.96 -24.89 -38.88
N SER A 11 -32.37 -25.42 -37.74
CA SER A 11 -32.86 -24.62 -36.60
C SER A 11 -31.72 -23.98 -35.77
N LEU A 12 -30.52 -24.58 -35.81
CA LEU A 12 -29.36 -24.07 -35.08
C LEU A 12 -28.59 -22.95 -35.83
N SER A 13 -28.76 -22.87 -37.15
CA SER A 13 -28.11 -21.84 -37.98
C SER A 13 -28.88 -20.53 -38.06
N LEU A 14 -30.16 -20.50 -37.66
CA LEU A 14 -30.99 -19.29 -37.73
C LEU A 14 -31.01 -18.48 -36.42
N SER A 15 -30.51 -19.05 -35.33
CA SER A 15 -30.40 -18.35 -34.03
C SER A 15 -29.07 -17.59 -33.80
N LEU A 16 -28.14 -17.64 -34.76
CA LEU A 16 -26.81 -17.01 -34.62
C LEU A 16 -26.62 -15.72 -35.47
N ALA A 17 -27.68 -15.25 -36.14
CA ALA A 17 -27.62 -14.17 -37.14
C ALA A 17 -28.22 -12.82 -36.70
N LEU A 18 -28.53 -12.63 -35.42
CA LEU A 18 -29.01 -11.33 -34.92
C LEU A 18 -28.46 -11.09 -33.49
N PRO A 19 -27.28 -10.45 -33.35
CA PRO A 19 -27.18 -9.03 -33.11
C PRO A 19 -25.83 -8.44 -33.62
N LEU A 20 -25.78 -8.00 -34.85
CA LEU A 20 -24.65 -7.19 -35.37
C LEU A 20 -25.10 -5.86 -35.98
N ALA A 21 -26.15 -5.27 -35.45
CA ALA A 21 -26.60 -3.97 -35.92
C ALA A 21 -26.91 -3.02 -34.75
N ALA A 22 -25.88 -2.72 -33.92
CA ALA A 22 -25.92 -1.58 -33.00
C ALA A 22 -24.48 -1.17 -32.63
N CYS A 23 -23.68 -0.76 -33.60
CA CYS A 23 -22.52 0.09 -33.44
C CYS A 23 -22.53 1.13 -34.54
N GLY A 24 -23.32 2.17 -34.35
CA GLY A 24 -23.28 3.43 -35.08
C GLY A 24 -22.60 4.46 -34.19
N ASP A 25 -21.37 4.73 -34.55
CA ASP A 25 -20.71 6.04 -34.53
C ASP A 25 -21.20 7.11 -33.54
N GLN A 26 -20.34 7.44 -32.56
CA GLN A 26 -19.93 8.82 -32.29
C GLN A 26 -18.70 8.82 -31.37
N GLY A 27 -17.62 9.39 -31.90
CA GLY A 27 -16.43 9.65 -31.14
C GLY A 27 -16.70 10.70 -30.05
N GLU A 28 -16.36 10.34 -28.83
CA GLU A 28 -16.06 11.30 -27.78
C GLU A 28 -14.89 10.80 -26.95
N THR A 29 -13.93 11.69 -26.85
CA THR A 29 -12.69 11.63 -26.10
C THR A 29 -12.88 11.05 -24.71
N GLY A 30 -12.10 10.01 -24.42
CA GLY A 30 -12.11 9.30 -23.15
C GLY A 30 -11.92 10.19 -21.93
N LYS A 31 -12.98 10.34 -21.18
CA LYS A 31 -12.93 10.54 -19.73
C LYS A 31 -13.11 9.17 -19.11
N GLY A 32 -12.10 8.75 -18.34
CA GLY A 32 -12.17 7.53 -17.54
C GLY A 32 -13.46 7.52 -16.74
N GLY A 33 -14.37 6.59 -17.09
CA GLY A 33 -15.63 6.39 -16.40
C GLY A 33 -15.36 5.85 -15.00
N GLY A 34 -15.29 6.75 -14.02
CA GLY A 34 -15.37 6.37 -12.62
C GLY A 34 -16.73 5.70 -12.39
N SER A 35 -16.71 4.51 -11.81
CA SER A 35 -17.87 3.88 -11.22
C SER A 35 -18.62 4.91 -10.38
N THR A 36 -19.91 5.12 -10.64
CA THR A 36 -20.78 6.03 -9.88
C THR A 36 -21.19 5.45 -8.51
N GLY A 37 -20.42 4.52 -7.97
CA GLY A 37 -20.50 4.05 -6.60
C GLY A 37 -19.83 5.07 -5.66
N SER A 38 -20.47 5.39 -4.54
CA SER A 38 -19.89 6.21 -3.48
C SER A 38 -18.59 5.55 -2.99
N TYR A 39 -17.44 6.23 -3.13
CA TYR A 39 -16.18 5.81 -2.49
C TYR A 39 -16.16 6.32 -1.05
N PRO A 40 -15.70 5.49 -0.09
CA PRO A 40 -15.41 4.06 -0.22
C PRO A 40 -16.70 3.22 -0.11
N SER A 41 -16.73 2.06 -0.80
CA SER A 41 -17.86 1.11 -0.76
C SER A 41 -17.48 -0.28 -0.25
N SER A 42 -16.20 -0.49 0.06
CA SER A 42 -15.65 -1.75 0.56
C SER A 42 -14.52 -1.51 1.56
N THR A 43 -14.03 -2.58 2.18
CA THR A 43 -12.93 -2.54 3.14
C THR A 43 -11.68 -1.87 2.54
N ILE A 44 -11.05 -0.99 3.32
CA ILE A 44 -9.76 -0.37 3.01
C ILE A 44 -8.66 -1.15 3.75
N THR A 45 -7.61 -1.53 3.05
CA THR A 45 -6.41 -2.11 3.65
C THR A 45 -5.42 -1.01 4.03
N VAL A 46 -4.91 -1.04 5.25
CA VAL A 46 -3.85 -0.16 5.74
C VAL A 46 -2.59 -0.99 5.96
N GLY A 47 -1.66 -0.90 5.03
CA GLY A 47 -0.38 -1.57 5.11
C GLY A 47 0.53 -0.95 6.17
N CYS A 48 1.17 -1.80 6.94
CA CYS A 48 2.19 -1.44 7.92
C CYS A 48 3.49 -2.20 7.58
N PRO A 49 4.58 -1.53 7.19
CA PRO A 49 5.83 -2.16 6.78
C PRO A 49 6.66 -2.69 7.95
N TRP A 50 6.05 -2.88 9.11
CA TRP A 50 6.68 -3.31 10.35
C TRP A 50 5.86 -4.41 11.03
N ASP A 51 6.52 -5.16 11.90
CA ASP A 51 5.88 -6.22 12.68
C ASP A 51 4.80 -5.66 13.63
N ALA A 52 3.81 -6.48 13.89
CA ALA A 52 2.72 -6.13 14.80
C ALA A 52 3.24 -5.88 16.23
N GLY A 53 2.65 -4.89 16.91
CA GLY A 53 2.96 -4.51 18.29
C GLY A 53 3.98 -3.37 18.43
N GLY A 54 4.57 -2.89 17.32
CA GLY A 54 5.43 -1.70 17.32
C GLY A 54 4.65 -0.39 17.25
N THR A 55 5.37 0.75 17.32
CA THR A 55 4.77 2.09 17.24
C THR A 55 4.00 2.31 15.94
N SER A 56 4.58 1.91 14.81
CA SER A 56 3.95 2.03 13.49
C SER A 56 2.67 1.21 13.39
N ASP A 57 2.65 -0.01 13.92
CA ASP A 57 1.45 -0.84 13.99
C ASP A 57 0.35 -0.17 14.84
N GLY A 58 0.73 0.36 16.01
CA GLY A 58 -0.18 1.12 16.87
C GLY A 58 -0.79 2.32 16.14
N LEU A 59 0.02 3.07 15.39
CA LEU A 59 -0.44 4.21 14.61
C LEU A 59 -1.40 3.79 13.49
N CYS A 60 -1.08 2.72 12.73
CA CYS A 60 -1.97 2.17 11.72
C CYS A 60 -3.32 1.75 12.30
N ARG A 61 -3.33 1.11 13.48
CA ARG A 61 -4.57 0.69 14.15
C ARG A 61 -5.42 1.88 14.60
N ILE A 62 -4.80 2.91 15.17
CA ILE A 62 -5.51 4.13 15.57
C ILE A 62 -6.15 4.81 14.35
N VAL A 63 -5.40 4.99 13.26
CA VAL A 63 -5.91 5.58 12.03
C VAL A 63 -7.04 4.74 11.44
N SER A 64 -6.90 3.41 11.44
CA SER A 64 -7.92 2.49 10.93
C SER A 64 -9.18 2.52 11.78
N GLU A 65 -9.06 2.55 13.11
CA GLU A 65 -10.20 2.62 14.03
C GLU A 65 -10.99 3.93 13.85
N ILE A 66 -10.27 5.05 13.76
CA ILE A 66 -10.90 6.35 13.56
C ILE A 66 -11.54 6.42 12.17
N GLY A 67 -10.79 6.04 11.13
CA GLY A 67 -11.25 6.11 9.74
C GLY A 67 -12.46 5.22 9.46
N ALA A 68 -12.60 4.10 10.17
CA ALA A 68 -13.74 3.19 10.00
C ALA A 68 -15.08 3.73 10.55
N ARG A 69 -15.06 4.82 11.34
CA ARG A 69 -16.29 5.41 11.89
C ARG A 69 -17.17 5.99 10.80
N ASP A 70 -18.50 5.94 11.00
CA ASP A 70 -19.49 6.44 10.04
C ASP A 70 -19.31 7.92 9.67
N GLU A 71 -18.75 8.71 10.58
CA GLU A 71 -18.48 10.14 10.38
C GLU A 71 -17.29 10.40 9.41
N TYR A 72 -16.51 9.36 9.09
CA TYR A 72 -15.38 9.44 8.15
C TYR A 72 -15.63 8.55 6.93
N PHE A 73 -15.00 7.37 6.87
CA PHE A 73 -15.16 6.49 5.72
C PHE A 73 -16.37 5.56 5.85
N GLY A 74 -16.78 5.20 7.06
CA GLY A 74 -17.94 4.34 7.33
C GLY A 74 -17.79 2.90 6.78
N VAL A 75 -16.55 2.49 6.45
CA VAL A 75 -16.23 1.14 6.00
C VAL A 75 -15.16 0.52 6.89
N ASN A 76 -15.09 -0.80 6.90
CA ASN A 76 -14.05 -1.49 7.65
C ASN A 76 -12.65 -1.14 7.12
N MET A 77 -11.70 -0.89 8.04
CA MET A 77 -10.29 -0.66 7.71
C MET A 77 -9.43 -1.71 8.41
N VAL A 78 -8.65 -2.48 7.64
CA VAL A 78 -7.89 -3.62 8.14
C VAL A 78 -6.40 -3.34 8.04
N VAL A 79 -5.69 -3.48 9.15
CA VAL A 79 -4.23 -3.34 9.17
C VAL A 79 -3.58 -4.65 8.71
N GLN A 80 -2.68 -4.55 7.73
CA GLN A 80 -1.86 -5.64 7.22
C GLN A 80 -0.40 -5.34 7.54
N ASN A 81 0.22 -6.14 8.41
CA ASN A 81 1.63 -6.03 8.75
C ASN A 81 2.48 -6.88 7.79
N SER A 82 3.56 -6.31 7.26
CA SER A 82 4.53 -6.99 6.41
C SER A 82 5.93 -6.45 6.73
N GLY A 83 6.55 -6.96 7.78
CA GLY A 83 7.88 -6.56 8.22
C GLY A 83 8.99 -7.09 7.32
N GLY A 84 10.20 -6.56 7.51
CA GLY A 84 11.43 -7.08 6.90
C GLY A 84 12.17 -6.05 6.06
N ALA A 85 13.49 -6.22 6.03
CA ALA A 85 14.44 -5.45 5.23
C ALA A 85 14.29 -3.91 5.35
N GLY A 86 13.98 -3.41 6.56
CA GLY A 86 13.80 -1.97 6.80
C GLY A 86 12.58 -1.37 6.12
N GLY A 87 11.52 -2.16 5.94
CA GLY A 87 10.27 -1.75 5.31
C GLY A 87 10.23 -1.98 3.79
N THR A 88 11.37 -2.29 3.15
CA THR A 88 11.44 -2.35 1.67
C THR A 88 10.61 -3.47 1.05
N VAL A 89 10.37 -4.56 1.80
CA VAL A 89 9.52 -5.69 1.33
C VAL A 89 8.09 -5.22 1.14
N ALA A 90 7.50 -4.65 2.20
CA ALA A 90 6.12 -4.14 2.16
C ALA A 90 5.96 -2.99 1.17
N THR A 91 6.91 -2.05 1.13
CA THR A 91 6.88 -0.92 0.18
C THR A 91 6.86 -1.39 -1.26
N THR A 92 7.63 -2.45 -1.59
CA THR A 92 7.58 -3.08 -2.91
C THR A 92 6.22 -3.73 -3.20
N GLU A 93 5.63 -4.37 -2.20
CA GLU A 93 4.30 -4.97 -2.30
C GLU A 93 3.23 -3.91 -2.55
N PHE A 94 3.23 -2.82 -1.76
CA PHE A 94 2.24 -1.73 -1.90
C PHE A 94 2.39 -0.94 -3.19
N LYS A 95 3.61 -0.74 -3.71
CA LYS A 95 3.82 -0.18 -5.06
C LYS A 95 3.01 -0.93 -6.13
N ASN A 96 2.87 -2.25 -6.00
CA ASN A 96 2.18 -3.09 -6.97
C ASN A 96 0.66 -3.20 -6.70
N ALA A 97 0.15 -2.58 -5.65
CA ALA A 97 -1.28 -2.55 -5.37
C ALA A 97 -2.04 -1.70 -6.40
N ALA A 98 -3.33 -1.97 -6.58
CA ALA A 98 -4.17 -1.17 -7.46
C ALA A 98 -4.29 0.28 -6.93
N PRO A 99 -4.12 1.31 -7.79
CA PRO A 99 -4.20 2.71 -7.38
C PRO A 99 -5.67 3.18 -7.32
N ASP A 100 -6.52 2.46 -6.60
CA ASP A 100 -7.96 2.68 -6.51
C ASP A 100 -8.42 3.28 -5.16
N GLY A 101 -7.46 3.55 -4.26
CA GLY A 101 -7.72 4.10 -2.93
C GLY A 101 -8.10 3.07 -1.87
N TYR A 102 -8.19 1.78 -2.19
CA TYR A 102 -8.52 0.74 -1.22
C TYR A 102 -7.29 0.11 -0.56
N THR A 103 -6.09 0.47 -1.00
CA THR A 103 -4.84 0.11 -0.32
C THR A 103 -4.08 1.39 0.02
N LEU A 104 -3.96 1.67 1.30
CA LEU A 104 -3.13 2.72 1.87
C LEU A 104 -1.94 2.07 2.56
N CYS A 105 -0.80 2.75 2.64
CA CYS A 105 0.33 2.29 3.45
C CYS A 105 0.84 3.40 4.35
N GLN A 106 1.23 3.03 5.56
CA GLN A 106 2.02 3.89 6.44
C GLN A 106 3.50 3.64 6.14
N GLU A 107 4.25 4.71 5.91
CA GLU A 107 5.66 4.60 5.62
C GLU A 107 6.50 5.50 6.52
N ALA A 108 7.70 5.04 6.83
CA ALA A 108 8.71 5.88 7.45
C ALA A 108 9.54 6.55 6.35
N ILE A 109 9.88 7.82 6.52
CA ILE A 109 10.66 8.56 5.51
C ILE A 109 11.98 7.87 5.14
N GLY A 110 12.60 7.15 6.05
CA GLY A 110 13.84 6.40 5.82
C GLY A 110 13.74 5.33 4.75
N VAL A 111 12.54 4.80 4.48
CA VAL A 111 12.29 3.82 3.42
C VAL A 111 12.60 4.43 2.05
N PHE A 112 12.35 5.73 1.87
CA PHE A 112 12.61 6.45 0.62
C PHE A 112 13.95 7.18 0.61
N THR A 113 14.44 7.64 1.76
CA THR A 113 15.63 8.51 1.83
C THR A 113 16.89 7.80 2.28
N LEU A 114 16.80 6.63 2.91
CA LEU A 114 17.96 5.89 3.41
C LEU A 114 18.10 4.52 2.72
N GLN A 115 17.03 3.74 2.63
CA GLN A 115 17.11 2.36 2.13
C GLN A 115 17.69 2.25 0.70
N PRO A 116 17.38 3.15 -0.26
CA PRO A 116 17.97 3.10 -1.61
C PRO A 116 19.49 3.28 -1.66
N PHE A 117 20.11 3.83 -0.60
CA PHE A 117 21.57 4.02 -0.51
C PHE A 117 22.30 2.83 0.13
N VAL A 118 21.57 1.97 0.84
CA VAL A 118 22.16 0.83 1.56
C VAL A 118 21.80 -0.52 0.95
N ARG A 119 20.81 -0.54 0.05
CA ARG A 119 20.39 -1.75 -0.67
C ARG A 119 19.71 -1.40 -1.99
N GLU A 120 19.66 -2.36 -2.90
CA GLU A 120 18.87 -2.25 -4.12
C GLU A 120 17.38 -2.34 -3.78
N VAL A 121 16.58 -1.38 -4.27
CA VAL A 121 15.12 -1.32 -4.12
C VAL A 121 14.47 -1.15 -5.49
N SER A 122 13.24 -1.63 -5.63
CA SER A 122 12.50 -1.57 -6.90
C SER A 122 11.47 -0.45 -6.96
N TYR A 123 11.52 0.50 -6.02
CA TYR A 123 10.58 1.62 -5.92
C TYR A 123 11.30 2.95 -5.75
N THR A 124 10.57 4.01 -6.01
CA THR A 124 10.93 5.40 -5.73
C THR A 124 9.77 6.10 -5.02
N ILE A 125 9.98 7.28 -4.49
CA ILE A 125 8.89 8.07 -3.88
C ILE A 125 7.83 8.47 -4.92
N ASP A 126 8.20 8.58 -6.18
CA ASP A 126 7.29 8.95 -7.28
C ASP A 126 6.28 7.83 -7.64
N ASP A 127 6.51 6.62 -7.14
CA ASP A 127 5.55 5.51 -7.27
C ASP A 127 4.34 5.65 -6.33
N PHE A 128 4.35 6.63 -5.41
CA PHE A 128 3.35 6.80 -4.36
C PHE A 128 2.78 8.22 -4.35
N ILE A 129 1.56 8.35 -3.85
CA ILE A 129 0.91 9.64 -3.60
C ILE A 129 0.87 9.86 -2.09
N PRO A 130 1.65 10.81 -1.53
CA PRO A 130 1.55 11.16 -0.12
C PRO A 130 0.17 11.74 0.21
N VAL A 131 -0.50 11.17 1.23
CA VAL A 131 -1.85 11.61 1.66
C VAL A 131 -1.77 12.51 2.88
N ALA A 132 -1.03 12.09 3.91
CA ALA A 132 -0.87 12.85 5.14
C ALA A 132 0.40 12.45 5.90
N ALA A 133 0.93 13.37 6.69
CA ALA A 133 1.93 13.06 7.72
C ALA A 133 1.19 12.71 9.02
N LEU A 134 1.44 11.50 9.54
CA LEU A 134 0.75 10.99 10.72
C LEU A 134 1.49 11.30 12.01
N SER A 135 2.83 11.30 11.99
CA SER A 135 3.69 11.58 13.14
C SER A 135 5.00 12.22 12.70
N ASN A 136 5.69 12.82 13.66
CA ASN A 136 7.07 13.26 13.52
C ASN A 136 7.86 12.69 14.69
N GLU A 137 8.67 11.68 14.42
CA GLU A 137 9.43 10.94 15.42
C GLU A 137 10.91 11.26 15.26
N PRO A 138 11.48 12.09 16.14
CA PRO A 138 12.92 12.37 16.10
C PRO A 138 13.72 11.13 16.49
N ILE A 139 14.80 10.88 15.76
CA ILE A 139 15.78 9.87 16.16
C ILE A 139 16.71 10.52 17.17
N ILE A 140 16.87 9.91 18.33
CA ILE A 140 17.75 10.36 19.39
C ILE A 140 18.81 9.29 19.69
N MET A 141 20.00 9.75 20.07
CA MET A 141 21.05 8.89 20.62
C MET A 141 21.03 9.04 22.15
N ILE A 142 21.07 7.92 22.85
CA ILE A 142 21.11 7.90 24.30
C ILE A 142 22.32 7.10 24.76
N ALA A 143 22.93 7.53 25.85
CA ALA A 143 24.00 6.80 26.52
C ALA A 143 23.53 6.35 27.92
N GLY A 144 24.01 5.21 28.39
CA GLY A 144 23.76 4.74 29.75
C GLY A 144 24.26 5.77 30.77
N LYS A 145 23.54 5.96 31.88
CA LYS A 145 23.90 6.92 32.94
C LYS A 145 25.32 6.75 33.44
N ASP A 146 25.82 5.51 33.51
CA ASP A 146 27.13 5.18 34.06
C ASP A 146 28.19 4.94 32.99
N SER A 147 27.93 5.29 31.72
CA SER A 147 28.84 5.11 30.59
C SER A 147 29.99 6.13 30.58
N GLY A 148 29.87 7.25 31.29
CA GLY A 148 30.80 8.38 31.22
C GLY A 148 30.62 9.26 29.98
N ILE A 149 29.71 8.91 29.04
CA ILE A 149 29.43 9.67 27.83
C ILE A 149 28.36 10.72 28.17
N THR A 150 28.72 12.00 28.06
CA THR A 150 27.84 13.14 28.35
C THR A 150 27.63 14.04 27.13
N SER A 151 28.49 13.89 26.11
CA SER A 151 28.45 14.66 24.87
C SER A 151 28.82 13.81 23.66
N VAL A 152 28.66 14.38 22.48
CA VAL A 152 29.13 13.76 21.23
C VAL A 152 30.66 13.75 21.19
N ASP A 153 31.32 14.75 21.75
CA ASP A 153 32.76 14.81 21.77
C ASP A 153 33.37 13.68 22.59
N ASP A 154 32.79 13.34 23.75
CA ASP A 154 33.20 12.16 24.54
C ASP A 154 33.12 10.87 23.71
N LEU A 155 32.07 10.74 22.87
CA LEU A 155 31.91 9.61 21.99
C LEU A 155 32.95 9.53 20.88
N LEU A 156 33.33 10.69 20.32
CA LEU A 156 34.34 10.81 19.26
C LEU A 156 35.78 10.55 19.74
N GLU A 157 36.03 10.72 21.05
CA GLU A 157 37.32 10.44 21.67
C GLU A 157 37.51 8.96 22.03
N MET A 158 36.49 8.13 21.91
CA MET A 158 36.55 6.70 22.21
C MET A 158 37.20 5.92 21.07
N ASP A 159 38.17 5.04 21.40
CA ASP A 159 38.77 4.12 20.43
C ASP A 159 37.74 3.11 19.85
N SER A 160 36.75 2.78 20.64
CA SER A 160 35.66 1.86 20.22
C SER A 160 34.42 2.12 21.05
N VAL A 161 33.25 1.91 20.44
CA VAL A 161 31.94 2.00 21.11
C VAL A 161 31.05 0.87 20.67
N THR A 162 30.33 0.30 21.64
CA THR A 162 29.24 -0.65 21.33
C THR A 162 27.91 0.10 21.41
N TYR A 163 27.14 0.05 20.35
CA TYR A 163 25.83 0.67 20.31
C TYR A 163 24.74 -0.31 19.86
N GLY A 164 23.52 -0.06 20.31
CA GLY A 164 22.35 -0.76 19.89
C GLY A 164 21.46 0.13 19.03
N PHE A 165 20.73 -0.46 18.11
CA PHE A 165 19.73 0.21 17.30
C PHE A 165 18.55 -0.72 17.05
N SER A 166 17.43 -0.18 16.61
CA SER A 166 16.18 -0.94 16.46
C SER A 166 16.21 -2.00 15.35
N GLY A 167 17.34 -2.14 14.68
CA GLY A 167 17.56 -3.11 13.62
C GLY A 167 17.55 -2.48 12.23
N SER A 168 18.11 -3.21 11.28
CA SER A 168 18.06 -2.84 9.87
C SER A 168 16.80 -3.33 9.16
N GLY A 169 15.83 -3.83 9.93
CA GLY A 169 14.58 -4.45 9.48
C GLY A 169 14.74 -5.91 9.18
#